data_1a08559bbc6f274bcc74ac8b84093772
#
_entry.id   1a08559bbc6f274bcc74ac8b84093772
#
_cell.length_a   1.000
_cell.length_b   1.000
_cell.length_c   1.000
_cell.angle_alpha   90.00
_cell.angle_beta   90.00
_cell.angle_gamma   90.00
#
_symmetry.space_group_name_H-M   'P 1'
#
loop_
_entity.id
_entity.type
_entity.pdbx_description
1 polymer ?
#
loop_
_entity_poly.entity_id
_entity_poly.type
_entity_poly.pdbx_seq_one_letter_code
_entity_poly.pdbx_strand_id
1 'polypeptide(L)'
;MSAEDDVRTRWVEGPQKDGGWLSLTDDELLYQIEALTAGHDQDHRLMEVVRSTRHFFIRQEAAKKVGQADLLKAWSGDRHIGQVLVRVMKRAEDIAYLERLRDETSHLEVRKAAEAQLDIIRASRD
;
A
#
# COMPACT_ATOMS: atom_id res chain seq x y z
N MET A 1 -10.82 9.91 -36.98
CA MET A 1 -10.40 10.11 -35.60
C MET A 1 -9.26 11.11 -35.55
N SER A 2 -9.31 12.01 -34.61
CA SER A 2 -8.30 13.06 -34.51
C SER A 2 -7.07 12.53 -33.77
N ALA A 3 -5.95 13.22 -33.98
CA ALA A 3 -4.71 12.90 -33.27
C ALA A 3 -4.87 13.08 -31.76
N GLU A 4 -5.72 14.00 -31.36
CA GLU A 4 -5.98 14.25 -29.95
C GLU A 4 -6.64 13.04 -29.28
N ASP A 5 -7.58 12.40 -29.97
CA ASP A 5 -8.23 11.22 -29.44
C ASP A 5 -7.23 10.09 -29.31
N ASP A 6 -6.33 9.93 -30.27
CA ASP A 6 -5.30 8.91 -30.21
C ASP A 6 -4.36 9.13 -29.02
N VAL A 7 -3.99 10.37 -28.77
CA VAL A 7 -3.12 10.68 -27.63
C VAL A 7 -3.83 10.38 -26.32
N ARG A 8 -5.09 10.75 -26.21
CA ARG A 8 -5.86 10.49 -25.00
C ARG A 8 -5.98 9.00 -24.74
N THR A 9 -6.28 8.23 -25.78
CA THR A 9 -6.40 6.79 -25.67
C THR A 9 -5.10 6.17 -25.19
N ARG A 10 -3.97 6.69 -25.71
CA ARG A 10 -2.66 6.20 -25.32
C ARG A 10 -2.40 6.42 -23.82
N TRP A 11 -2.81 7.56 -23.31
CA TRP A 11 -2.66 7.85 -21.88
C TRP A 11 -3.48 6.91 -21.00
N VAL A 12 -4.67 6.59 -21.45
CA VAL A 12 -5.60 5.79 -20.64
C VAL A 12 -5.35 4.30 -20.81
N GLU A 13 -5.10 3.84 -22.04
CA GLU A 13 -5.05 2.41 -22.34
C GLU A 13 -3.64 1.86 -22.51
N GLY A 14 -2.74 2.64 -23.13
CA GLY A 14 -1.43 2.14 -23.49
C GLY A 14 -0.64 1.56 -22.34
N PRO A 15 -0.39 2.33 -21.26
CA PRO A 15 0.34 1.79 -20.11
C PRO A 15 -0.32 0.56 -19.50
N GLN A 16 -1.65 0.54 -19.47
CA GLN A 16 -2.39 -0.55 -18.87
C GLN A 16 -2.27 -1.84 -19.68
N LYS A 17 -2.27 -1.71 -21.00
CA LYS A 17 -2.09 -2.86 -21.88
C LYS A 17 -0.70 -3.46 -21.77
N ASP A 18 0.28 -2.62 -21.53
CA ASP A 18 1.68 -3.01 -21.49
C ASP A 18 2.17 -3.36 -20.08
N GLY A 19 1.28 -3.80 -19.20
CA GLY A 19 1.64 -4.16 -17.85
C GLY A 19 1.10 -3.19 -16.80
N GLY A 20 0.17 -2.35 -17.20
CA GLY A 20 -0.48 -1.42 -16.30
C GLY A 20 0.50 -0.41 -15.72
N TRP A 21 0.40 -0.17 -14.44
CA TRP A 21 1.25 0.81 -13.77
C TRP A 21 2.72 0.39 -13.76
N LEU A 22 3.01 -0.90 -13.85
CA LEU A 22 4.41 -1.36 -13.80
C LEU A 22 5.20 -0.99 -15.05
N SER A 23 4.53 -0.54 -16.11
CA SER A 23 5.22 -0.04 -17.29
C SER A 23 5.64 1.43 -17.17
N LEU A 24 5.18 2.12 -16.13
CA LEU A 24 5.47 3.53 -15.92
C LEU A 24 6.85 3.71 -15.29
N THR A 25 7.44 4.90 -15.50
CA THR A 25 8.67 5.25 -14.78
C THR A 25 8.32 5.44 -13.29
N ASP A 26 9.36 5.51 -12.46
CA ASP A 26 9.15 5.70 -11.02
C ASP A 26 8.37 6.99 -10.74
N ASP A 27 8.71 8.08 -11.41
CA ASP A 27 8.02 9.35 -11.19
C ASP A 27 6.56 9.30 -11.64
N GLU A 28 6.32 8.70 -12.80
CA GLU A 28 4.95 8.55 -13.32
C GLU A 28 4.12 7.65 -12.40
N LEU A 29 4.72 6.56 -11.95
CA LEU A 29 4.04 5.63 -11.08
C LEU A 29 3.68 6.29 -9.75
N LEU A 30 4.63 7.02 -9.17
CA LEU A 30 4.40 7.70 -7.92
C LEU A 30 3.29 8.74 -8.04
N TYR A 31 3.28 9.46 -9.17
CA TYR A 31 2.22 10.42 -9.43
C TYR A 31 0.84 9.75 -9.47
N GLN A 32 0.74 8.60 -10.15
CA GLN A 32 -0.52 7.87 -10.21
C GLN A 32 -0.98 7.42 -8.82
N ILE A 33 -0.05 6.93 -8.02
CA ILE A 33 -0.35 6.47 -6.68
C ILE A 33 -0.83 7.63 -5.80
N GLU A 34 -0.11 8.74 -5.82
CA GLU A 34 -0.42 9.89 -4.98
C GLU A 34 -1.71 10.59 -5.37
N ALA A 35 -2.12 10.46 -6.63
CA ALA A 35 -3.36 11.07 -7.11
C ALA A 35 -4.61 10.34 -6.65
N LEU A 36 -4.49 9.13 -6.14
CA LEU A 36 -5.65 8.36 -5.68
C LEU A 36 -6.27 8.99 -4.44
N THR A 37 -7.60 9.00 -4.42
CA THR A 37 -8.35 9.51 -3.27
C THR A 37 -9.08 8.36 -2.58
N ALA A 38 -9.60 8.64 -1.39
CA ALA A 38 -10.36 7.65 -0.63
C ALA A 38 -11.52 7.12 -1.47
N GLY A 39 -11.77 5.82 -1.38
CA GLY A 39 -12.85 5.20 -2.12
C GLY A 39 -12.49 4.75 -3.53
N HIS A 40 -11.22 4.90 -3.94
CA HIS A 40 -10.79 4.41 -5.24
C HIS A 40 -10.93 2.89 -5.34
N ASP A 41 -10.89 2.36 -6.55
CA ASP A 41 -11.03 0.93 -6.82
C ASP A 41 -9.75 0.31 -7.41
N GLN A 42 -8.59 0.83 -7.03
CA GLN A 42 -7.31 0.47 -7.63
C GLN A 42 -6.46 -0.46 -6.76
N ASP A 43 -7.05 -1.13 -5.78
CA ASP A 43 -6.28 -2.00 -4.89
C ASP A 43 -5.49 -3.07 -5.65
N HIS A 44 -6.06 -3.63 -6.73
CA HIS A 44 -5.36 -4.66 -7.49
C HIS A 44 -4.06 -4.12 -8.11
N ARG A 45 -4.08 -2.88 -8.60
CA ARG A 45 -2.87 -2.26 -9.17
C ARG A 45 -1.88 -1.88 -8.09
N LEU A 46 -2.37 -1.40 -6.96
CA LEU A 46 -1.52 -1.06 -5.82
C LEU A 46 -0.80 -2.31 -5.32
N MET A 47 -1.51 -3.43 -5.24
CA MET A 47 -0.89 -4.67 -4.80
C MET A 47 0.14 -5.21 -5.81
N GLU A 48 -0.04 -4.95 -7.10
CA GLU A 48 0.99 -5.27 -8.08
C GLU A 48 2.27 -4.50 -7.80
N VAL A 49 2.15 -3.22 -7.44
CA VAL A 49 3.32 -2.40 -7.07
C VAL A 49 3.96 -2.93 -5.79
N VAL A 50 3.16 -3.27 -4.79
CA VAL A 50 3.66 -3.83 -3.53
C VAL A 50 4.47 -5.11 -3.78
N ARG A 51 4.02 -5.94 -4.70
CA ARG A 51 4.70 -7.20 -5.04
C ARG A 51 5.88 -7.02 -5.98
N SER A 52 6.05 -5.84 -6.55
CA SER A 52 7.06 -5.58 -7.56
C SER A 52 8.47 -5.43 -6.95
N THR A 53 9.46 -5.30 -7.83
CA THR A 53 10.84 -5.05 -7.41
C THR A 53 11.17 -3.56 -7.35
N ARG A 54 10.17 -2.70 -7.40
CA ARG A 54 10.38 -1.26 -7.27
C ARG A 54 11.00 -0.93 -5.92
N HIS A 55 11.63 0.23 -5.86
CA HIS A 55 12.25 0.72 -4.63
C HIS A 55 11.25 0.69 -3.46
N PHE A 56 11.74 0.38 -2.26
CA PHE A 56 10.85 0.21 -1.11
C PHE A 56 9.95 1.43 -0.87
N PHE A 57 10.45 2.62 -1.15
CA PHE A 57 9.68 3.83 -0.95
C PHE A 57 8.40 3.83 -1.81
N ILE A 58 8.54 3.42 -3.07
CA ILE A 58 7.39 3.38 -3.99
C ILE A 58 6.41 2.30 -3.53
N ARG A 59 6.92 1.15 -3.11
CA ARG A 59 6.09 0.07 -2.60
C ARG A 59 5.32 0.49 -1.35
N GLN A 60 5.97 1.24 -0.46
CA GLN A 60 5.32 1.76 0.74
C GLN A 60 4.22 2.77 0.39
N GLU A 61 4.47 3.66 -0.56
CA GLU A 61 3.45 4.62 -0.97
C GLU A 61 2.24 3.92 -1.57
N ALA A 62 2.46 2.86 -2.34
CA ALA A 62 1.36 2.05 -2.85
C ALA A 62 0.58 1.39 -1.71
N ALA A 63 1.30 0.79 -0.75
CA ALA A 63 0.67 0.12 0.38
C ALA A 63 -0.20 1.07 1.20
N LYS A 64 0.26 2.32 1.37
CA LYS A 64 -0.51 3.32 2.12
C LYS A 64 -1.85 3.64 1.48
N LYS A 65 -1.97 3.47 0.18
CA LYS A 65 -3.19 3.79 -0.56
C LYS A 65 -4.15 2.60 -0.68
N VAL A 66 -3.72 1.40 -0.29
CA VAL A 66 -4.58 0.22 -0.36
C VAL A 66 -5.78 0.42 0.56
N GLY A 67 -6.98 0.27 0.00
CA GLY A 67 -8.22 0.45 0.76
C GLY A 67 -8.53 -0.71 1.68
N GLN A 68 -8.24 -1.92 1.24
CA GLN A 68 -8.49 -3.14 2.03
C GLN A 68 -7.20 -3.57 2.71
N ALA A 69 -7.01 -3.12 3.94
CA ALA A 69 -5.76 -3.38 4.69
C ALA A 69 -5.44 -4.87 4.82
N ASP A 70 -6.44 -5.73 4.82
CA ASP A 70 -6.21 -7.17 4.93
C ASP A 70 -5.36 -7.72 3.80
N LEU A 71 -5.36 -7.07 2.63
CA LEU A 71 -4.52 -7.49 1.51
C LEU A 71 -3.03 -7.39 1.85
N LEU A 72 -2.67 -6.51 2.77
CA LEU A 72 -1.28 -6.31 3.17
C LEU A 72 -0.79 -7.37 4.16
N LYS A 73 -1.69 -8.16 4.72
CA LYS A 73 -1.30 -9.19 5.71
C LYS A 73 -0.37 -10.23 5.13
N ALA A 74 -0.47 -10.50 3.83
CA ALA A 74 0.45 -11.41 3.16
C ALA A 74 1.89 -10.88 3.18
N TRP A 75 2.08 -9.59 3.45
CA TRP A 75 3.37 -8.94 3.47
C TRP A 75 3.82 -8.55 4.88
N SER A 76 3.22 -9.16 5.89
CA SER A 76 3.56 -8.87 7.28
C SER A 76 5.02 -9.17 7.61
N GLY A 77 5.64 -10.08 6.85
CA GLY A 77 7.05 -10.41 7.04
C GLY A 77 8.02 -9.47 6.31
N ASP A 78 7.52 -8.54 5.54
CA ASP A 78 8.34 -7.55 4.85
C ASP A 78 8.58 -6.36 5.77
N ARG A 79 9.86 -5.96 5.93
CA ARG A 79 10.22 -4.88 6.85
C ARG A 79 9.47 -3.58 6.56
N HIS A 80 9.36 -3.23 5.30
CA HIS A 80 8.78 -1.94 4.91
C HIS A 80 7.26 -2.00 4.86
N ILE A 81 6.71 -3.02 4.21
CA ILE A 81 5.26 -3.15 4.07
C ILE A 81 4.61 -3.50 5.41
N GLY A 82 5.31 -4.28 6.24
CA GLY A 82 4.81 -4.60 7.58
C GLY A 82 4.57 -3.35 8.42
N GLN A 83 5.43 -2.34 8.30
CA GLN A 83 5.22 -1.08 9.02
C GLN A 83 3.99 -0.34 8.53
N VAL A 84 3.74 -0.34 7.22
CA VAL A 84 2.54 0.28 6.66
C VAL A 84 1.31 -0.47 7.13
N LEU A 85 1.33 -1.80 7.07
CA LEU A 85 0.23 -2.64 7.54
C LEU A 85 -0.17 -2.27 8.97
N VAL A 86 0.82 -2.17 9.85
CA VAL A 86 0.58 -1.83 11.24
C VAL A 86 -0.15 -0.48 11.36
N ARG A 87 0.34 0.51 10.62
CA ARG A 87 -0.19 1.88 10.74
C ARG A 87 -1.60 2.05 10.20
N VAL A 88 -2.01 1.20 9.26
CA VAL A 88 -3.37 1.28 8.73
C VAL A 88 -4.37 0.48 9.56
N MET A 89 -3.90 -0.30 10.53
CA MET A 89 -4.76 -1.04 11.44
C MET A 89 -5.06 -0.18 12.66
N LYS A 90 -6.28 0.37 12.71
CA LYS A 90 -6.64 1.39 13.70
C LYS A 90 -7.83 1.01 14.57
N ARG A 91 -8.40 -0.18 14.35
CA ARG A 91 -9.64 -0.58 15.02
C ARG A 91 -9.35 -1.44 16.23
N ALA A 92 -10.27 -1.41 17.19
CA ALA A 92 -10.15 -2.27 18.38
C ALA A 92 -10.03 -3.74 18.01
N GLU A 93 -10.72 -4.16 16.95
CA GLU A 93 -10.68 -5.56 16.50
C GLU A 93 -9.32 -5.95 15.90
N ASP A 94 -8.45 -4.99 15.62
CA ASP A 94 -7.10 -5.26 15.11
C ASP A 94 -6.10 -5.56 16.23
N ILE A 95 -6.46 -5.34 17.49
CA ILE A 95 -5.54 -5.49 18.62
C ILE A 95 -4.92 -6.88 18.68
N ALA A 96 -5.74 -7.93 18.56
CA ALA A 96 -5.22 -9.29 18.67
C ALA A 96 -4.19 -9.59 17.57
N TYR A 97 -4.45 -9.13 16.35
CA TYR A 97 -3.51 -9.32 15.24
C TYR A 97 -2.21 -8.56 15.49
N LEU A 98 -2.31 -7.32 15.95
CA LEU A 98 -1.13 -6.48 16.20
C LEU A 98 -0.27 -7.06 17.34
N GLU A 99 -0.90 -7.60 18.38
CA GLU A 99 -0.15 -8.24 19.47
C GLU A 99 0.61 -9.46 18.96
N ARG A 100 -0.03 -10.28 18.14
CA ARG A 100 0.63 -11.45 17.57
C ARG A 100 1.77 -11.04 16.63
N LEU A 101 1.54 -10.03 15.79
CA LEU A 101 2.57 -9.54 14.89
C LEU A 101 3.76 -8.99 15.67
N ARG A 102 3.50 -8.22 16.73
CA ARG A 102 4.55 -7.69 17.61
C ARG A 102 5.42 -8.83 18.15
N ASP A 103 4.80 -9.92 18.57
CA ASP A 103 5.51 -11.01 19.21
C ASP A 103 6.25 -11.91 18.20
N GLU A 104 5.74 -12.04 16.99
CA GLU A 104 6.27 -12.97 16.00
C GLU A 104 7.24 -12.36 15.00
N THR A 105 7.22 -11.03 14.83
CA THR A 105 8.05 -10.40 13.80
C THR A 105 9.53 -10.46 14.14
N SER A 106 10.36 -10.68 13.11
CA SER A 106 11.81 -10.62 13.24
C SER A 106 12.36 -9.23 12.99
N HIS A 107 11.52 -8.29 12.59
CA HIS A 107 11.95 -6.92 12.27
C HIS A 107 11.64 -5.99 13.43
N LEU A 108 12.70 -5.38 13.98
CA LEU A 108 12.54 -4.46 15.11
C LEU A 108 11.62 -3.29 14.76
N GLU A 109 11.74 -2.78 13.54
CA GLU A 109 10.93 -1.65 13.09
C GLU A 109 9.44 -1.98 13.10
N VAL A 110 9.09 -3.21 12.68
CA VAL A 110 7.70 -3.66 12.69
C VAL A 110 7.21 -3.84 14.13
N ARG A 111 8.06 -4.40 14.98
CA ARG A 111 7.72 -4.58 16.40
C ARG A 111 7.41 -3.24 17.07
N LYS A 112 8.30 -2.27 16.88
CA LYS A 112 8.12 -0.95 17.48
C LYS A 112 6.89 -0.25 16.94
N ALA A 113 6.63 -0.40 15.65
CA ALA A 113 5.44 0.18 15.04
C ALA A 113 4.17 -0.45 15.65
N ALA A 114 4.17 -1.77 15.84
CA ALA A 114 3.03 -2.46 16.42
C ALA A 114 2.79 -2.02 17.86
N GLU A 115 3.86 -1.87 18.65
CA GLU A 115 3.74 -1.39 20.02
C GLU A 115 3.13 0.01 20.07
N ALA A 116 3.63 0.90 19.22
CA ALA A 116 3.11 2.26 19.17
C ALA A 116 1.64 2.30 18.74
N GLN A 117 1.29 1.47 17.76
CA GLN A 117 -0.09 1.43 17.25
C GLN A 117 -1.03 0.86 18.30
N LEU A 118 -0.61 -0.17 19.02
CA LEU A 118 -1.40 -0.72 20.12
C LEU A 118 -1.69 0.33 21.18
N ASP A 119 -0.69 1.13 21.53
CA ASP A 119 -0.87 2.21 22.49
C ASP A 119 -1.90 3.23 22.00
N ILE A 120 -1.83 3.58 20.72
CA ILE A 120 -2.76 4.53 20.12
C ILE A 120 -4.20 3.98 20.17
N ILE A 121 -4.39 2.72 19.78
CA ILE A 121 -5.73 2.13 19.75
C ILE A 121 -6.28 2.03 21.17
N ARG A 122 -5.48 1.60 22.14
CA ARG A 122 -5.92 1.45 23.52
C ARG A 122 -6.25 2.79 24.15
N ALA A 123 -5.47 3.83 23.85
CA ALA A 123 -5.75 5.16 24.37
C ALA A 123 -7.05 5.72 23.80
N SER A 124 -7.36 5.44 22.54
CA SER A 124 -8.57 5.97 21.91
C SER A 124 -9.84 5.25 22.36
N ARG A 125 -9.71 4.09 23.04
CA ARG A 125 -10.88 3.37 23.56
C ARG A 125 -11.37 3.94 24.89
N ASP A 126 -10.54 4.67 25.56
CA ASP A 126 -10.88 5.27 26.84
C ASP A 126 -11.57 6.62 26.61
#